data_3bc55b75e5367826c1f37eb9921afd25
#
_entry.id   3bc55b75e5367826c1f37eb9921afd25
#
_cell.length_a   1.000
_cell.length_b   1.000
_cell.length_c   1.000
_cell.angle_alpha   90.00
_cell.angle_beta   90.00
_cell.angle_gamma   90.00
#
_symmetry.space_group_name_H-M   'P 1'
#
loop_
_entity.id
_entity.type
_entity.pdbx_description
1 polymer ?
#
loop_
_entity_poly.entity_id
_entity_poly.type
_entity_poly.pdbx_seq_one_letter_code
_entity_poly.pdbx_strand_id
1 'polypeptide(L)'
;MNLSPRKRAFIAGTLMLTATGFLSRILGFFYRIFLSRTIGAEGLGIYNMVHPVFGICFALCAGSIQTAISRFVAANTEKGRDVFRTGLAISLTMSLVLTAAVWQFAPFLAEYLLLEPRCAPLLPAMALSVPCAAAHACVNGYYYGLQRTRVPALTQLAEQAVRIGAVFLIADIMAERGIAVTVRLAVYGHLIGEMAATLFSILSFTLFPPERQKKGEAAPSGSSPASFTLSIFQATAPGLMALALPLMGNRLVLNLLSSAEAVLIPNRLLAFGLSSSEAYSVYGVLTGMAMPFILFPSAITNSMSVLLLPAVAQAQSLGNRNQITAAVTMSLRYSLYMGIFCIGIFTRFGNDLGMTVFRDENAGHFIATLSWLCPFLYLSSTTGSILNGLGKTGTTFLQNVASLLLRLGFVFFGIPRFGIAALLWGMLASEIFLAFIHLISLSGSASFQWNAWSMIAKPAALMVLAFGILNAILSIPAAAALDRLHPFVGTAVKIGITALCYGGFLLLFHRPSGRKKA
;
A
#
# COMPACT_ATOMS: atom_id res chain seq x y z
N MET A 1 31.51 3.15 14.10
CA MET A 1 30.79 4.42 13.95
C MET A 1 29.84 4.59 15.12
N ASN A 2 30.16 5.47 16.08
CA ASN A 2 29.27 5.77 17.21
C ASN A 2 28.15 6.72 16.74
N LEU A 3 27.02 6.15 16.37
CA LEU A 3 25.82 6.92 16.03
C LEU A 3 25.27 7.58 17.30
N SER A 4 24.88 8.88 17.21
CA SER A 4 24.21 9.55 18.33
C SER A 4 22.93 8.81 18.75
N PRO A 5 22.53 8.86 20.04
CA PRO A 5 21.34 8.15 20.53
C PRO A 5 20.06 8.47 19.73
N ARG A 6 19.90 9.72 19.27
CA ARG A 6 18.79 10.15 18.40
C ARG A 6 18.80 9.47 17.03
N LYS A 7 19.99 9.33 16.40
CA LYS A 7 20.13 8.64 15.11
C LYS A 7 19.86 7.14 15.27
N ARG A 8 20.28 6.50 16.37
CA ARG A 8 19.96 5.10 16.67
C ARG A 8 18.45 4.89 16.84
N ALA A 9 17.78 5.76 17.59
CA ALA A 9 16.33 5.67 17.81
C ALA A 9 15.55 5.86 16.48
N PHE A 10 15.97 6.80 15.64
CA PHE A 10 15.37 7.02 14.32
C PHE A 10 15.52 5.79 13.39
N ILE A 11 16.74 5.24 13.29
CA ILE A 11 17.00 4.05 12.46
C ILE A 11 16.22 2.85 13.00
N ALA A 12 16.23 2.60 14.30
CA ALA A 12 15.47 1.51 14.92
C ALA A 12 13.95 1.67 14.68
N GLY A 13 13.43 2.88 14.79
CA GLY A 13 12.03 3.19 14.50
C GLY A 13 11.66 2.94 13.03
N THR A 14 12.51 3.36 12.10
CA THR A 14 12.30 3.13 10.66
C THR A 14 12.35 1.64 10.33
N LEU A 15 13.34 0.91 10.87
CA LEU A 15 13.42 -0.54 10.69
C LEU A 15 12.21 -1.28 11.26
N MET A 16 11.73 -0.86 12.43
CA MET A 16 10.53 -1.44 13.02
C MET A 16 9.29 -1.23 12.15
N LEU A 17 9.06 0.01 11.66
CA LEU A 17 7.95 0.29 10.75
C LEU A 17 8.05 -0.50 9.44
N THR A 18 9.26 -0.63 8.91
CA THR A 18 9.50 -1.43 7.70
C THR A 18 9.20 -2.91 7.94
N ALA A 19 9.69 -3.47 9.04
CA ALA A 19 9.46 -4.87 9.41
C ALA A 19 7.97 -5.15 9.67
N THR A 20 7.30 -4.30 10.43
CA THR A 20 5.85 -4.43 10.68
C THR A 20 5.02 -4.23 9.42
N GLY A 21 5.37 -3.27 8.57
CA GLY A 21 4.72 -3.08 7.28
C GLY A 21 4.89 -4.29 6.34
N PHE A 22 6.06 -4.91 6.34
CA PHE A 22 6.30 -6.16 5.59
C PHE A 22 5.49 -7.33 6.14
N LEU A 23 5.49 -7.52 7.47
CA LEU A 23 4.71 -8.56 8.14
C LEU A 23 3.20 -8.38 7.89
N SER A 24 2.69 -7.15 7.99
CA SER A 24 1.28 -6.85 7.69
C SER A 24 0.90 -7.18 6.25
N ARG A 25 1.82 -6.98 5.29
CA ARG A 25 1.58 -7.38 3.88
C ARG A 25 1.52 -8.89 3.70
N ILE A 26 2.41 -9.63 4.38
CA ILE A 26 2.37 -11.09 4.40
C ILE A 26 1.03 -11.57 4.98
N LEU A 27 0.64 -11.07 6.15
CA LEU A 27 -0.63 -11.41 6.78
C LEU A 27 -1.82 -11.06 5.88
N GLY A 28 -1.82 -9.85 5.29
CA GLY A 28 -2.85 -9.42 4.36
C GLY A 28 -2.93 -10.27 3.09
N PHE A 29 -1.78 -10.77 2.60
CA PHE A 29 -1.74 -11.70 1.47
C PHE A 29 -2.40 -13.04 1.79
N PHE A 30 -2.07 -13.66 2.93
CA PHE A 30 -2.72 -14.90 3.36
C PHE A 30 -4.21 -14.71 3.65
N TYR A 31 -4.59 -13.58 4.22
CA TYR A 31 -6.00 -13.22 4.40
C TYR A 31 -6.77 -13.16 3.08
N ARG A 32 -6.18 -12.59 2.02
CA ARG A 32 -6.80 -12.55 0.69
C ARG A 32 -6.93 -13.93 0.07
N ILE A 33 -5.95 -14.82 0.26
CA ILE A 33 -6.06 -16.24 -0.16
C ILE A 33 -7.23 -16.90 0.55
N PHE A 34 -7.38 -16.70 1.85
CA PHE A 34 -8.50 -17.23 2.60
C PHE A 34 -9.82 -16.70 2.07
N LEU A 35 -9.96 -15.40 1.92
CA LEU A 35 -11.19 -14.79 1.39
C LEU A 35 -11.53 -15.31 -0.01
N SER A 36 -10.55 -15.42 -0.92
CA SER A 36 -10.78 -15.92 -2.28
C SER A 36 -11.37 -17.31 -2.30
N ARG A 37 -10.95 -18.17 -1.37
CA ARG A 37 -11.45 -19.55 -1.25
C ARG A 37 -12.79 -19.64 -0.54
N THR A 38 -13.13 -18.63 0.28
CA THR A 38 -14.33 -18.65 1.12
C THR A 38 -15.51 -17.95 0.46
N ILE A 39 -15.30 -16.76 -0.12
CA ILE A 39 -16.36 -15.95 -0.75
C ILE A 39 -16.27 -15.93 -2.28
N GLY A 40 -15.26 -16.57 -2.85
CA GLY A 40 -15.06 -16.67 -4.30
C GLY A 40 -14.62 -15.38 -4.97
N ALA A 41 -14.44 -15.45 -6.29
CA ALA A 41 -13.97 -14.33 -7.11
C ALA A 41 -15.00 -13.18 -7.16
N GLU A 42 -16.27 -13.49 -7.40
CA GLU A 42 -17.36 -12.52 -7.45
C GLU A 42 -17.50 -11.79 -6.10
N GLY A 43 -17.47 -12.55 -4.99
CA GLY A 43 -17.53 -11.99 -3.65
C GLY A 43 -16.36 -11.02 -3.36
N LEU A 44 -15.15 -11.34 -3.81
CA LEU A 44 -14.01 -10.44 -3.74
C LEU A 44 -14.21 -9.18 -4.58
N GLY A 45 -14.80 -9.31 -5.76
CA GLY A 45 -15.15 -8.18 -6.63
C GLY A 45 -16.09 -7.21 -5.92
N ILE A 46 -17.18 -7.71 -5.35
CA ILE A 46 -18.15 -6.90 -4.59
C ILE A 46 -17.52 -6.28 -3.34
N TYR A 47 -16.69 -7.05 -2.62
CA TYR A 47 -15.95 -6.53 -1.46
C TYR A 47 -15.05 -5.35 -1.84
N ASN A 48 -14.32 -5.46 -2.95
CA ASN A 48 -13.44 -4.39 -3.42
C ASN A 48 -14.21 -3.15 -3.91
N MET A 49 -15.47 -3.31 -4.33
CA MET A 49 -16.34 -2.18 -4.72
C MET A 49 -16.78 -1.31 -3.55
N VAL A 50 -16.77 -1.82 -2.31
CA VAL A 50 -17.15 -1.01 -1.13
C VAL A 50 -15.99 -0.15 -0.63
N HIS A 51 -14.75 -0.54 -0.88
CA HIS A 51 -13.55 0.19 -0.44
C HIS A 51 -13.42 1.62 -0.95
N PRO A 52 -13.83 1.99 -2.18
CA PRO A 52 -13.85 3.36 -2.66
C PRO A 52 -14.54 4.34 -1.71
N VAL A 53 -15.70 3.97 -1.17
CA VAL A 53 -16.46 4.83 -0.25
C VAL A 53 -15.66 5.06 1.06
N PHE A 54 -15.10 3.97 1.63
CA PHE A 54 -14.22 4.07 2.79
C PHE A 54 -12.99 4.96 2.49
N GLY A 55 -12.34 4.76 1.36
CA GLY A 55 -11.14 5.52 0.94
C GLY A 55 -11.40 7.02 0.83
N ILE A 56 -12.54 7.43 0.27
CA ILE A 56 -12.95 8.83 0.19
C ILE A 56 -13.20 9.39 1.58
N CYS A 57 -13.97 8.69 2.42
CA CYS A 57 -14.24 9.10 3.80
C CYS A 57 -12.94 9.23 4.60
N PHE A 58 -12.05 8.25 4.51
CA PHE A 58 -10.75 8.26 5.18
C PHE A 58 -9.84 9.41 4.71
N ALA A 59 -9.84 9.73 3.42
CA ALA A 59 -9.09 10.86 2.88
C ALA A 59 -9.56 12.20 3.46
N LEU A 60 -10.86 12.35 3.64
CA LEU A 60 -11.48 13.56 4.19
C LEU A 60 -11.26 13.70 5.69
N CYS A 61 -11.50 12.66 6.48
CA CYS A 61 -11.55 12.82 7.95
C CYS A 61 -10.32 12.32 8.70
N ALA A 62 -9.46 11.48 8.11
CA ALA A 62 -8.41 10.80 8.87
C ALA A 62 -6.99 11.05 8.35
N GLY A 63 -6.66 10.56 7.16
CA GLY A 63 -5.27 10.47 6.70
C GLY A 63 -4.52 11.80 6.61
N SER A 64 -5.20 12.87 6.24
CA SER A 64 -4.60 14.21 6.12
C SER A 64 -4.45 14.89 7.47
N ILE A 65 -5.44 14.72 8.35
CA ILE A 65 -5.41 15.21 9.73
C ILE A 65 -4.30 14.50 10.52
N GLN A 66 -4.14 13.18 10.36
CA GLN A 66 -3.01 12.41 10.92
C GLN A 66 -1.66 13.03 10.55
N THR A 67 -1.48 13.36 9.27
CA THR A 67 -0.23 13.95 8.79
C THR A 67 -0.02 15.36 9.35
N ALA A 68 -1.07 16.16 9.45
CA ALA A 68 -1.02 17.49 10.04
C ALA A 68 -0.68 17.43 11.54
N ILE A 69 -1.37 16.58 12.32
CA ILE A 69 -1.05 16.34 13.74
C ILE A 69 0.43 15.98 13.88
N SER A 70 0.92 15.01 13.11
CA SER A 70 2.31 14.55 13.18
C SER A 70 3.30 15.70 12.97
N ARG A 71 3.08 16.56 11.98
CA ARG A 71 3.96 17.69 11.67
C ARG A 71 3.93 18.77 12.77
N PHE A 72 2.74 19.13 13.27
CA PHE A 72 2.62 20.13 14.32
C PHE A 72 3.20 19.67 15.65
N VAL A 73 2.95 18.41 16.03
CA VAL A 73 3.53 17.81 17.25
C VAL A 73 5.05 17.72 17.16
N ALA A 74 5.59 17.38 15.98
CA ALA A 74 7.05 17.36 15.76
C ALA A 74 7.68 18.77 15.84
N ALA A 75 6.95 19.80 15.38
CA ALA A 75 7.42 21.19 15.44
C ALA A 75 7.35 21.78 16.85
N ASN A 76 6.33 21.44 17.63
CA ASN A 76 6.13 21.93 19.01
C ASN A 76 5.51 20.87 19.90
N THR A 77 6.35 20.13 20.61
CA THR A 77 5.93 19.02 21.49
C THR A 77 5.15 19.49 22.71
N GLU A 78 5.35 20.73 23.19
CA GLU A 78 4.66 21.26 24.36
C GLU A 78 3.16 21.44 24.11
N LYS A 79 2.79 21.94 22.95
CA LYS A 79 1.40 22.08 22.49
C LYS A 79 0.85 20.79 21.84
N GLY A 80 1.63 19.71 21.82
CA GLY A 80 1.29 18.47 21.11
C GLY A 80 -0.04 17.85 21.56
N ARG A 81 -0.39 17.94 22.84
CA ARG A 81 -1.67 17.43 23.37
C ARG A 81 -2.88 18.23 22.88
N ASP A 82 -2.74 19.54 22.80
CA ASP A 82 -3.82 20.41 22.34
C ASP A 82 -4.05 20.24 20.85
N VAL A 83 -2.95 20.13 20.06
CA VAL A 83 -3.01 19.78 18.64
C VAL A 83 -3.69 18.42 18.43
N PHE A 84 -3.32 17.40 19.21
CA PHE A 84 -3.93 16.08 19.16
C PHE A 84 -5.43 16.12 19.46
N ARG A 85 -5.83 16.79 20.57
CA ARG A 85 -7.25 16.91 20.96
C ARG A 85 -8.07 17.65 19.92
N THR A 86 -7.54 18.76 19.39
CA THR A 86 -8.19 19.52 18.32
C THR A 86 -8.33 18.69 17.04
N GLY A 87 -7.27 18.02 16.61
CA GLY A 87 -7.30 17.16 15.44
C GLY A 87 -8.25 15.98 15.60
N LEU A 88 -8.27 15.35 16.79
CA LEU A 88 -9.19 14.27 17.11
C LEU A 88 -10.65 14.73 17.08
N ALA A 89 -10.95 15.90 17.67
CA ALA A 89 -12.30 16.46 17.66
C ALA A 89 -12.79 16.73 16.23
N ILE A 90 -11.97 17.38 15.38
CA ILE A 90 -12.29 17.63 13.97
C ILE A 90 -12.50 16.32 13.22
N SER A 91 -11.54 15.38 13.36
CA SER A 91 -11.55 14.09 12.67
C SER A 91 -12.77 13.25 13.04
N LEU A 92 -13.10 13.14 14.34
CA LEU A 92 -14.26 12.40 14.79
C LEU A 92 -15.58 13.06 14.37
N THR A 93 -15.71 14.37 14.47
CA THR A 93 -16.92 15.07 14.02
C THR A 93 -17.15 14.85 12.53
N MET A 94 -16.11 15.03 11.69
CA MET A 94 -16.20 14.77 10.25
C MET A 94 -16.52 13.31 9.95
N SER A 95 -15.89 12.37 10.66
CA SER A 95 -16.12 10.93 10.44
C SER A 95 -17.54 10.51 10.82
N LEU A 96 -18.10 11.04 11.92
CA LEU A 96 -19.48 10.76 12.33
C LEU A 96 -20.48 11.32 11.31
N VAL A 97 -20.28 12.55 10.82
CA VAL A 97 -21.13 13.15 9.78
C VAL A 97 -21.07 12.31 8.50
N LEU A 98 -19.86 11.92 8.06
CA LEU A 98 -19.70 11.08 6.86
C LEU A 98 -20.33 9.69 7.05
N THR A 99 -20.17 9.08 8.24
CA THR A 99 -20.81 7.80 8.58
C THR A 99 -22.32 7.91 8.49
N ALA A 100 -22.92 8.94 9.11
CA ALA A 100 -24.36 9.19 9.04
C ALA A 100 -24.83 9.41 7.61
N ALA A 101 -24.08 10.17 6.81
CA ALA A 101 -24.39 10.41 5.41
C ALA A 101 -24.34 9.10 4.60
N VAL A 102 -23.27 8.29 4.74
CA VAL A 102 -23.18 7.01 4.03
C VAL A 102 -24.29 6.05 4.47
N TRP A 103 -24.62 6.02 5.75
CA TRP A 103 -25.72 5.19 6.28
C TRP A 103 -27.07 5.59 5.67
N GLN A 104 -27.40 6.88 5.69
CA GLN A 104 -28.67 7.41 5.18
C GLN A 104 -28.80 7.22 3.66
N PHE A 105 -27.68 7.42 2.93
CA PHE A 105 -27.66 7.37 1.47
C PHE A 105 -27.11 6.05 0.92
N ALA A 106 -26.99 4.99 1.74
CA ALA A 106 -26.42 3.71 1.30
C ALA A 106 -27.09 3.13 0.03
N PRO A 107 -28.42 3.07 -0.09
CA PRO A 107 -29.06 2.60 -1.32
C PRO A 107 -28.71 3.45 -2.54
N PHE A 108 -28.76 4.78 -2.40
CA PHE A 108 -28.41 5.72 -3.46
C PHE A 108 -26.93 5.57 -3.89
N LEU A 109 -26.02 5.47 -2.93
CA LEU A 109 -24.59 5.29 -3.20
C LEU A 109 -24.33 3.96 -3.94
N ALA A 110 -25.02 2.89 -3.54
CA ALA A 110 -24.87 1.60 -4.18
C ALA A 110 -25.41 1.59 -5.62
N GLU A 111 -26.58 2.17 -5.84
CA GLU A 111 -27.27 2.13 -7.13
C GLU A 111 -26.68 3.13 -8.14
N TYR A 112 -26.43 4.37 -7.73
CA TYR A 112 -26.03 5.46 -8.64
C TYR A 112 -24.54 5.78 -8.64
N LEU A 113 -23.80 5.55 -7.53
CA LEU A 113 -22.38 5.83 -7.46
C LEU A 113 -21.54 4.59 -7.73
N LEU A 114 -21.84 3.48 -7.04
CA LEU A 114 -21.11 2.21 -7.21
C LEU A 114 -21.65 1.39 -8.38
N LEU A 115 -22.88 1.68 -8.85
CA LEU A 115 -23.59 0.97 -9.92
C LEU A 115 -23.73 -0.53 -9.62
N GLU A 116 -23.78 -0.90 -8.32
CA GLU A 116 -23.91 -2.27 -7.81
C GLU A 116 -24.82 -2.31 -6.57
N PRO A 117 -26.12 -2.60 -6.74
CA PRO A 117 -27.09 -2.59 -5.63
C PRO A 117 -26.74 -3.55 -4.48
N ARG A 118 -26.01 -4.65 -4.76
CA ARG A 118 -25.58 -5.62 -3.74
C ARG A 118 -24.61 -5.02 -2.71
N CYS A 119 -24.01 -3.85 -3.01
CA CYS A 119 -23.19 -3.10 -2.06
C CYS A 119 -24.02 -2.39 -0.98
N ALA A 120 -25.31 -2.10 -1.21
CA ALA A 120 -26.15 -1.33 -0.28
C ALA A 120 -26.13 -1.87 1.16
N PRO A 121 -26.36 -3.18 1.42
CA PRO A 121 -26.35 -3.73 2.78
C PRO A 121 -24.94 -3.79 3.41
N LEU A 122 -23.88 -3.56 2.64
CA LEU A 122 -22.47 -3.59 3.08
C LEU A 122 -21.97 -2.21 3.51
N LEU A 123 -22.48 -1.15 2.89
CA LEU A 123 -22.05 0.22 3.12
C LEU A 123 -22.22 0.69 4.58
N PRO A 124 -23.30 0.39 5.31
CA PRO A 124 -23.44 0.79 6.72
C PRO A 124 -22.33 0.23 7.61
N ALA A 125 -22.00 -1.05 7.47
CA ALA A 125 -20.94 -1.69 8.23
C ALA A 125 -19.55 -1.10 7.88
N MET A 126 -19.31 -0.81 6.59
CA MET A 126 -18.09 -0.15 6.15
C MET A 126 -18.01 1.29 6.68
N ALA A 127 -19.12 2.02 6.71
CA ALA A 127 -19.19 3.38 7.23
C ALA A 127 -18.87 3.44 8.73
N LEU A 128 -19.32 2.46 9.53
CA LEU A 128 -19.00 2.37 10.96
C LEU A 128 -17.49 2.18 11.23
N SER A 129 -16.73 1.69 10.28
CA SER A 129 -15.27 1.59 10.41
C SER A 129 -14.57 2.96 10.30
N VAL A 130 -15.20 3.97 9.68
CA VAL A 130 -14.60 5.30 9.43
C VAL A 130 -14.27 6.05 10.73
N PRO A 131 -15.17 6.17 11.75
CA PRO A 131 -14.82 6.80 13.03
C PRO A 131 -13.69 6.06 13.78
N CYS A 132 -13.66 4.72 13.70
CA CYS A 132 -12.59 3.93 14.27
C CYS A 132 -11.26 4.24 13.59
N ALA A 133 -11.22 4.23 12.26
CA ALA A 133 -10.06 4.59 11.48
C ALA A 133 -9.59 6.02 11.77
N ALA A 134 -10.50 6.97 11.90
CA ALA A 134 -10.22 8.37 12.22
C ALA A 134 -9.58 8.50 13.62
N ALA A 135 -10.09 7.79 14.62
CA ALA A 135 -9.56 7.83 15.98
C ALA A 135 -8.13 7.30 16.06
N HIS A 136 -7.88 6.06 15.59
CA HIS A 136 -6.54 5.50 15.66
C HIS A 136 -5.54 6.22 14.75
N ALA A 137 -5.98 6.79 13.60
CA ALA A 137 -5.13 7.61 12.75
C ALA A 137 -4.63 8.86 13.49
N CYS A 138 -5.50 9.55 14.23
CA CYS A 138 -5.10 10.71 15.05
C CYS A 138 -4.09 10.33 16.13
N VAL A 139 -4.31 9.21 16.83
CA VAL A 139 -3.37 8.68 17.84
C VAL A 139 -2.03 8.35 17.18
N ASN A 140 -2.04 7.64 16.06
CA ASN A 140 -0.83 7.33 15.32
C ASN A 140 -0.10 8.60 14.87
N GLY A 141 -0.83 9.62 14.40
CA GLY A 141 -0.27 10.93 14.03
C GLY A 141 0.46 11.60 15.21
N TYR A 142 -0.13 11.54 16.39
CA TYR A 142 0.47 12.05 17.63
C TYR A 142 1.78 11.33 17.97
N TYR A 143 1.79 10.01 17.98
CA TYR A 143 3.00 9.22 18.24
C TYR A 143 4.06 9.35 17.15
N TYR A 144 3.69 9.50 15.88
CA TYR A 144 4.63 9.84 14.81
C TYR A 144 5.30 11.19 15.05
N GLY A 145 4.54 12.20 15.48
CA GLY A 145 5.08 13.51 15.84
C GLY A 145 6.06 13.45 17.01
N LEU A 146 5.82 12.55 17.96
CA LEU A 146 6.74 12.25 19.08
C LEU A 146 7.93 11.36 18.69
N GLN A 147 8.05 10.96 17.42
CA GLN A 147 9.05 10.00 16.91
C GLN A 147 8.99 8.61 17.61
N ARG A 148 7.82 8.24 18.15
CA ARG A 148 7.58 6.95 18.82
C ARG A 148 6.84 5.99 17.90
N THR A 149 7.56 5.38 16.99
CA THR A 149 7.02 4.51 15.93
C THR A 149 6.49 3.17 16.43
N ARG A 150 6.78 2.79 17.68
CA ARG A 150 6.30 1.52 18.28
C ARG A 150 4.78 1.41 18.32
N VAL A 151 4.11 2.49 18.70
CA VAL A 151 2.64 2.49 18.82
C VAL A 151 1.98 2.31 17.44
N PRO A 152 2.26 3.13 16.41
CA PRO A 152 1.70 2.90 15.07
C PRO A 152 1.99 1.52 14.51
N ALA A 153 3.22 1.01 14.73
CA ALA A 153 3.61 -0.32 14.26
C ALA A 153 2.79 -1.43 14.92
N LEU A 154 2.62 -1.39 16.24
CA LEU A 154 1.81 -2.37 16.98
C LEU A 154 0.32 -2.21 16.70
N THR A 155 -0.19 -0.99 16.50
CA THR A 155 -1.58 -0.75 16.09
C THR A 155 -1.88 -1.46 14.78
N GLN A 156 -1.00 -1.34 13.78
CA GLN A 156 -1.15 -2.00 12.49
C GLN A 156 -1.14 -3.54 12.60
N LEU A 157 -0.27 -4.09 13.45
CA LEU A 157 -0.23 -5.54 13.68
C LEU A 157 -1.46 -6.04 14.43
N ALA A 158 -1.91 -5.31 15.46
CA ALA A 158 -3.12 -5.64 16.21
C ALA A 158 -4.36 -5.64 15.30
N GLU A 159 -4.50 -4.61 14.46
CA GLU A 159 -5.54 -4.53 13.44
C GLU A 159 -5.58 -5.78 12.56
N GLN A 160 -4.44 -6.15 11.96
CA GLN A 160 -4.35 -7.29 11.05
C GLN A 160 -4.58 -8.62 11.78
N ALA A 161 -3.98 -8.82 12.95
CA ALA A 161 -4.10 -10.06 13.70
C ALA A 161 -5.54 -10.30 14.16
N VAL A 162 -6.21 -9.27 14.70
CA VAL A 162 -7.60 -9.39 15.15
C VAL A 162 -8.55 -9.53 13.97
N ARG A 163 -8.36 -8.78 12.88
CA ARG A 163 -9.15 -8.93 11.65
C ARG A 163 -9.12 -10.36 11.14
N ILE A 164 -7.91 -10.90 10.95
CA ILE A 164 -7.70 -12.24 10.43
C ILE A 164 -8.28 -13.27 11.39
N GLY A 165 -7.93 -13.21 12.67
CA GLY A 165 -8.41 -14.15 13.69
C GLY A 165 -9.94 -14.15 13.81
N ALA A 166 -10.57 -12.98 13.81
CA ALA A 166 -12.03 -12.86 13.87
C ALA A 166 -12.71 -13.46 12.63
N VAL A 167 -12.19 -13.17 11.44
CA VAL A 167 -12.78 -13.69 10.19
C VAL A 167 -12.63 -15.21 10.10
N PHE A 168 -11.48 -15.77 10.49
CA PHE A 168 -11.29 -17.22 10.54
C PHE A 168 -12.25 -17.86 11.54
N LEU A 169 -12.33 -17.33 12.76
CA LEU A 169 -13.22 -17.86 13.80
C LEU A 169 -14.69 -17.80 13.39
N ILE A 170 -15.15 -16.67 12.83
CA ILE A 170 -16.54 -16.53 12.40
C ILE A 170 -16.84 -17.46 11.22
N ALA A 171 -15.90 -17.59 10.27
CA ALA A 171 -16.05 -18.49 9.13
C ALA A 171 -16.19 -19.96 9.58
N ASP A 172 -15.37 -20.37 10.56
CA ASP A 172 -15.39 -21.72 11.14
C ASP A 172 -16.73 -22.00 11.83
N ILE A 173 -17.18 -21.09 12.69
CA ILE A 173 -18.50 -21.19 13.35
C ILE A 173 -19.66 -21.24 12.34
N MET A 174 -19.58 -20.45 11.25
CA MET A 174 -20.60 -20.47 10.20
C MET A 174 -20.58 -21.81 9.46
N ALA A 175 -19.40 -22.36 9.16
CA ALA A 175 -19.24 -23.64 8.50
C ALA A 175 -19.81 -24.79 9.37
N GLU A 176 -19.53 -24.82 10.68
CA GLU A 176 -20.10 -25.81 11.63
C GLU A 176 -21.63 -25.75 11.68
N ARG A 177 -22.20 -24.55 11.50
CA ARG A 177 -23.67 -24.36 11.49
C ARG A 177 -24.31 -24.54 10.13
N GLY A 178 -23.56 -24.92 9.10
CA GLY A 178 -24.05 -25.05 7.72
C GLY A 178 -24.50 -23.72 7.08
N ILE A 179 -24.05 -22.58 7.62
CA ILE A 179 -24.39 -21.25 7.11
C ILE A 179 -23.39 -20.86 6.03
N ALA A 180 -23.88 -20.51 4.84
CA ALA A 180 -23.02 -20.04 3.76
C ALA A 180 -22.31 -18.72 4.12
N VAL A 181 -20.99 -18.70 3.94
CA VAL A 181 -20.19 -17.48 4.14
C VAL A 181 -20.42 -16.53 2.97
N THR A 182 -20.67 -15.27 3.28
CA THR A 182 -20.94 -14.22 2.30
C THR A 182 -19.94 -13.07 2.42
N VAL A 183 -19.97 -12.14 1.46
CA VAL A 183 -19.16 -10.91 1.44
C VAL A 183 -19.26 -10.10 2.75
N ARG A 184 -20.39 -10.21 3.46
CA ARG A 184 -20.60 -9.55 4.76
C ARG A 184 -19.49 -9.89 5.76
N LEU A 185 -19.00 -11.15 5.75
CA LEU A 185 -17.91 -11.56 6.64
C LEU A 185 -16.65 -10.72 6.43
N ALA A 186 -16.27 -10.45 5.18
CA ALA A 186 -15.08 -9.64 4.87
C ALA A 186 -15.24 -8.18 5.34
N VAL A 187 -16.44 -7.60 5.17
CA VAL A 187 -16.76 -6.23 5.61
C VAL A 187 -16.79 -6.12 7.13
N TYR A 188 -17.44 -7.07 7.83
CA TYR A 188 -17.42 -7.10 9.30
C TYR A 188 -16.01 -7.37 9.84
N GLY A 189 -15.22 -8.20 9.16
CA GLY A 189 -13.81 -8.40 9.50
C GLY A 189 -13.00 -7.12 9.42
N HIS A 190 -13.25 -6.28 8.40
CA HIS A 190 -12.64 -4.96 8.30
C HIS A 190 -13.05 -4.07 9.49
N LEU A 191 -14.32 -3.98 9.81
CA LEU A 191 -14.83 -3.22 10.94
C LEU A 191 -14.20 -3.68 12.27
N ILE A 192 -14.16 -4.99 12.53
CA ILE A 192 -13.55 -5.57 13.74
C ILE A 192 -12.06 -5.19 13.83
N GLY A 193 -11.34 -5.25 12.71
CA GLY A 193 -9.94 -4.82 12.64
C GLY A 193 -9.75 -3.35 13.02
N GLU A 194 -10.57 -2.45 12.47
CA GLU A 194 -10.53 -1.02 12.79
C GLU A 194 -10.89 -0.73 14.26
N MET A 195 -11.87 -1.46 14.81
CA MET A 195 -12.23 -1.38 16.24
C MET A 195 -11.06 -1.84 17.12
N ALA A 196 -10.38 -2.93 16.77
CA ALA A 196 -9.22 -3.42 17.50
C ALA A 196 -8.05 -2.42 17.45
N ALA A 197 -7.78 -1.82 16.28
CA ALA A 197 -6.78 -0.76 16.13
C ALA A 197 -7.09 0.44 17.02
N THR A 198 -8.35 0.84 17.07
CA THR A 198 -8.80 1.96 17.92
C THR A 198 -8.65 1.63 19.39
N LEU A 199 -9.11 0.45 19.83
CA LEU A 199 -8.98 0.01 21.22
C LEU A 199 -7.50 -0.05 21.65
N PHE A 200 -6.64 -0.66 20.82
CA PHE A 200 -5.20 -0.71 21.07
C PHE A 200 -4.59 0.69 21.14
N SER A 201 -4.99 1.58 20.24
CA SER A 201 -4.51 2.97 20.22
C SER A 201 -4.89 3.73 21.48
N ILE A 202 -6.11 3.57 21.98
CA ILE A 202 -6.54 4.17 23.27
C ILE A 202 -5.73 3.57 24.40
N LEU A 203 -5.58 2.24 24.44
CA LEU A 203 -4.80 1.55 25.47
C LEU A 203 -3.32 1.93 25.42
N SER A 204 -2.82 2.36 24.27
CA SER A 204 -1.42 2.77 24.11
C SER A 204 -1.02 3.97 24.96
N PHE A 205 -1.96 4.85 25.35
CA PHE A 205 -1.68 5.95 26.29
C PHE A 205 -1.36 5.46 27.70
N THR A 206 -1.83 4.27 28.07
CA THR A 206 -1.49 3.62 29.35
C THR A 206 -0.27 2.74 29.25
N LEU A 207 -0.14 1.95 28.16
CA LEU A 207 0.96 1.02 27.93
C LEU A 207 2.28 1.72 27.54
N PHE A 208 2.18 2.78 26.75
CA PHE A 208 3.32 3.54 26.23
C PHE A 208 3.11 5.04 26.47
N PRO A 209 3.00 5.48 27.73
CA PRO A 209 2.66 6.86 28.02
C PRO A 209 3.66 7.80 27.35
N PRO A 210 3.19 8.89 26.72
CA PRO A 210 4.07 9.94 26.28
C PRO A 210 4.80 10.49 27.51
N GLU A 211 6.15 10.53 27.50
CA GLU A 211 6.91 11.03 28.64
C GLU A 211 6.37 12.40 29.05
N ARG A 212 6.02 12.53 30.33
CA ARG A 212 5.83 13.85 30.92
C ARG A 212 7.16 14.58 30.77
N GLN A 213 7.20 15.67 29.99
CA GLN A 213 8.35 16.54 30.00
C GLN A 213 8.69 16.84 31.46
N LYS A 214 10.00 16.71 31.81
CA LYS A 214 10.51 17.12 33.08
C LYS A 214 10.04 18.58 33.28
N LYS A 215 9.20 18.82 34.29
CA LYS A 215 8.86 20.15 34.72
C LYS A 215 10.14 20.91 35.05
N GLY A 216 10.66 21.63 34.10
CA GLY A 216 11.46 22.81 34.36
C GLY A 216 10.48 23.95 34.59
N GLU A 217 10.46 24.48 35.81
CA GLU A 217 9.66 25.57 36.32
C GLU A 217 8.17 25.28 36.56
N ALA A 218 7.79 25.56 37.81
CA ALA A 218 6.50 25.35 38.36
C ALA A 218 5.40 26.05 37.55
N ALA A 219 4.52 25.29 36.96
CA ALA A 219 3.22 25.82 36.57
C ALA A 219 2.51 26.28 37.84
N PRO A 220 1.80 27.42 37.83
CA PRO A 220 1.05 27.87 38.99
C PRO A 220 0.12 26.77 39.48
N SER A 221 0.27 26.42 40.74
CA SER A 221 -0.56 25.47 41.47
C SER A 221 -2.02 25.95 41.42
N GLY A 222 -2.83 25.34 40.54
CA GLY A 222 -4.24 25.70 40.41
C GLY A 222 -4.92 25.25 39.14
N SER A 223 -4.22 24.76 38.11
CA SER A 223 -4.88 24.23 36.93
C SER A 223 -5.24 22.74 37.12
N SER A 224 -6.49 22.49 37.44
CA SER A 224 -7.24 21.25 37.15
C SER A 224 -6.82 20.70 35.76
N PRO A 225 -6.87 19.37 35.50
CA PRO A 225 -6.53 18.83 34.15
C PRO A 225 -7.36 19.61 33.13
N ALA A 226 -6.69 20.57 32.44
CA ALA A 226 -7.35 21.64 31.71
C ALA A 226 -8.42 21.04 30.82
N SER A 227 -9.66 21.31 31.14
CA SER A 227 -10.80 21.07 30.26
C SER A 227 -10.41 21.65 28.89
N PHE A 228 -10.51 20.82 27.83
CA PHE A 228 -10.31 21.26 26.47
C PHE A 228 -11.28 22.42 26.20
N THR A 229 -10.77 23.64 26.31
CA THR A 229 -11.58 24.85 26.20
C THR A 229 -11.75 25.23 24.73
N LEU A 230 -12.91 25.81 24.42
CA LEU A 230 -13.22 26.32 23.08
C LEU A 230 -12.13 27.28 22.57
N SER A 231 -11.48 28.03 23.50
CA SER A 231 -10.36 28.93 23.15
C SER A 231 -9.14 28.19 22.61
N ILE A 232 -8.78 27.03 23.19
CA ILE A 232 -7.68 26.21 22.69
C ILE A 232 -8.00 25.67 21.29
N PHE A 233 -9.24 25.21 21.09
CA PHE A 233 -9.70 24.74 19.79
C PHE A 233 -9.62 25.86 18.75
N GLN A 234 -10.17 27.05 19.05
CA GLN A 234 -10.15 28.20 18.15
C GLN A 234 -8.73 28.66 17.81
N ALA A 235 -7.79 28.57 18.73
CA ALA A 235 -6.39 28.94 18.51
C ALA A 235 -5.62 27.91 17.65
N THR A 236 -5.98 26.62 17.74
CA THR A 236 -5.18 25.53 17.12
C THR A 236 -5.78 25.07 15.79
N ALA A 237 -7.11 25.04 15.66
CA ALA A 237 -7.81 24.50 14.50
C ALA A 237 -7.45 25.19 13.16
N PRO A 238 -7.35 26.54 13.07
CA PRO A 238 -7.03 27.18 11.81
C PRO A 238 -5.66 26.77 11.25
N GLY A 239 -4.63 26.72 12.12
CA GLY A 239 -3.29 26.29 11.72
C GLY A 239 -3.26 24.83 11.27
N LEU A 240 -3.92 23.94 12.03
CA LEU A 240 -4.03 22.52 11.70
C LEU A 240 -4.73 22.32 10.34
N MET A 241 -5.85 23.01 10.11
CA MET A 241 -6.64 22.91 8.87
C MET A 241 -5.92 23.53 7.68
N ALA A 242 -5.18 24.62 7.86
CA ALA A 242 -4.38 25.22 6.80
C ALA A 242 -3.35 24.23 6.21
N LEU A 243 -2.81 23.32 7.04
CA LEU A 243 -1.94 22.25 6.59
C LEU A 243 -2.71 21.02 6.08
N ALA A 244 -3.83 20.68 6.73
CA ALA A 244 -4.60 19.48 6.39
C ALA A 244 -5.37 19.61 5.07
N LEU A 245 -5.96 20.78 4.78
CA LEU A 245 -6.82 21.00 3.60
C LEU A 245 -6.11 20.73 2.26
N PRO A 246 -4.90 21.25 1.97
CA PRO A 246 -4.20 20.93 0.74
C PRO A 246 -3.89 19.44 0.61
N LEU A 247 -3.53 18.77 1.72
CA LEU A 247 -3.29 17.33 1.75
C LEU A 247 -4.57 16.53 1.52
N MET A 248 -5.70 16.99 2.07
CA MET A 248 -7.04 16.44 1.81
C MET A 248 -7.40 16.53 0.33
N GLY A 249 -7.22 17.70 -0.28
CA GLY A 249 -7.49 17.92 -1.70
C GLY A 249 -6.71 16.95 -2.59
N ASN A 250 -5.41 16.83 -2.37
CA ASN A 250 -4.55 15.91 -3.12
C ASN A 250 -5.01 14.45 -2.98
N ARG A 251 -5.27 14.01 -1.74
CA ARG A 251 -5.72 12.63 -1.47
C ARG A 251 -7.10 12.38 -2.04
N LEU A 252 -8.01 13.34 -1.91
CA LEU A 252 -9.37 13.24 -2.43
C LEU A 252 -9.38 13.06 -3.94
N VAL A 253 -8.63 13.88 -4.69
CA VAL A 253 -8.53 13.75 -6.15
C VAL A 253 -8.05 12.36 -6.57
N LEU A 254 -6.95 11.88 -5.96
CA LEU A 254 -6.42 10.55 -6.28
C LEU A 254 -7.40 9.43 -5.90
N ASN A 255 -8.06 9.53 -4.75
CA ASN A 255 -9.06 8.54 -4.34
C ASN A 255 -10.30 8.57 -5.24
N LEU A 256 -10.77 9.75 -5.66
CA LEU A 256 -11.90 9.86 -6.59
C LEU A 256 -11.58 9.22 -7.94
N LEU A 257 -10.39 9.47 -8.50
CA LEU A 257 -9.96 8.84 -9.75
C LEU A 257 -9.83 7.32 -9.63
N SER A 258 -9.22 6.83 -8.54
CA SER A 258 -9.13 5.39 -8.28
C SER A 258 -10.48 4.75 -8.00
N SER A 259 -11.41 5.49 -7.36
CA SER A 259 -12.78 5.03 -7.13
C SER A 259 -13.57 4.96 -8.44
N ALA A 260 -13.43 5.96 -9.30
CA ALA A 260 -14.03 5.95 -10.63
C ALA A 260 -13.51 4.76 -11.45
N GLU A 261 -12.21 4.47 -11.40
CA GLU A 261 -11.64 3.28 -12.03
C GLU A 261 -12.27 2.00 -11.50
N ALA A 262 -12.34 1.82 -10.17
CA ALA A 262 -12.90 0.64 -9.54
C ALA A 262 -14.37 0.40 -9.95
N VAL A 263 -15.17 1.46 -10.03
CA VAL A 263 -16.58 1.40 -10.45
C VAL A 263 -16.72 1.14 -11.95
N LEU A 264 -15.91 1.83 -12.76
CA LEU A 264 -16.03 1.73 -14.21
C LEU A 264 -15.60 0.37 -14.75
N ILE A 265 -14.62 -0.31 -14.14
CA ILE A 265 -14.12 -1.60 -14.65
C ILE A 265 -15.26 -2.61 -14.81
N PRO A 266 -16.00 -3.02 -13.75
CA PRO A 266 -17.09 -3.99 -13.91
C PRO A 266 -18.18 -3.49 -14.85
N ASN A 267 -18.55 -2.20 -14.76
CA ASN A 267 -19.57 -1.62 -15.62
C ASN A 267 -19.21 -1.64 -17.11
N ARG A 268 -17.95 -1.40 -17.45
CA ARG A 268 -17.48 -1.46 -18.83
C ARG A 268 -17.33 -2.91 -19.32
N LEU A 269 -17.09 -3.86 -18.42
CA LEU A 269 -17.12 -5.29 -18.74
C LEU A 269 -18.57 -5.77 -19.03
N LEU A 270 -19.58 -5.24 -18.33
CA LEU A 270 -20.99 -5.44 -18.68
C LEU A 270 -21.30 -4.91 -20.09
N ALA A 271 -20.80 -3.71 -20.41
CA ALA A 271 -20.97 -3.12 -21.73
C ALA A 271 -20.23 -3.90 -22.83
N PHE A 272 -19.18 -4.64 -22.51
CA PHE A 272 -18.49 -5.58 -23.41
C PHE A 272 -19.31 -6.85 -23.70
N GLY A 273 -20.32 -7.15 -22.84
CA GLY A 273 -21.22 -8.30 -23.02
C GLY A 273 -21.09 -9.40 -21.98
N LEU A 274 -20.31 -9.21 -20.90
CA LEU A 274 -20.27 -10.14 -19.79
C LEU A 274 -21.52 -10.01 -18.92
N SER A 275 -21.93 -11.11 -18.31
CA SER A 275 -22.95 -11.09 -17.24
C SER A 275 -22.42 -10.36 -15.99
N SER A 276 -23.32 -9.95 -15.11
CA SER A 276 -22.93 -9.27 -13.86
C SER A 276 -21.98 -10.15 -13.02
N SER A 277 -22.29 -11.43 -12.86
CA SER A 277 -21.45 -12.36 -12.10
C SER A 277 -20.04 -12.49 -12.71
N GLU A 278 -19.93 -12.62 -14.03
CA GLU A 278 -18.65 -12.72 -14.73
C GLU A 278 -17.84 -11.43 -14.61
N ALA A 279 -18.45 -10.26 -14.80
CA ALA A 279 -17.77 -8.97 -14.71
C ALA A 279 -17.16 -8.74 -13.31
N TYR A 280 -17.94 -9.01 -12.25
CA TYR A 280 -17.45 -8.90 -10.87
C TYR A 280 -16.45 -10.00 -10.51
N SER A 281 -16.58 -11.21 -11.07
CA SER A 281 -15.59 -12.28 -10.91
C SER A 281 -14.25 -11.89 -11.53
N VAL A 282 -14.24 -11.40 -12.78
CA VAL A 282 -13.02 -10.92 -13.46
C VAL A 282 -12.37 -9.78 -12.66
N TYR A 283 -13.16 -8.82 -12.19
CA TYR A 283 -12.67 -7.74 -11.34
C TYR A 283 -12.10 -8.24 -10.01
N GLY A 284 -12.76 -9.21 -9.38
CA GLY A 284 -12.33 -9.84 -8.14
C GLY A 284 -11.05 -10.65 -8.29
N VAL A 285 -10.90 -11.42 -9.36
CA VAL A 285 -9.67 -12.15 -9.70
C VAL A 285 -8.52 -11.17 -9.90
N LEU A 286 -8.73 -10.11 -10.70
CA LEU A 286 -7.71 -9.11 -10.95
C LEU A 286 -7.25 -8.42 -9.66
N THR A 287 -8.20 -7.82 -8.91
CA THR A 287 -7.90 -6.94 -7.78
C THR A 287 -7.67 -7.69 -6.47
N GLY A 288 -8.34 -8.84 -6.30
CA GLY A 288 -8.29 -9.65 -5.07
C GLY A 288 -7.26 -10.77 -5.09
N MET A 289 -6.93 -11.31 -6.28
CA MET A 289 -6.02 -12.44 -6.41
C MET A 289 -4.70 -12.08 -7.11
N ALA A 290 -4.74 -11.55 -8.35
CA ALA A 290 -3.53 -11.31 -9.14
C ALA A 290 -2.72 -10.10 -8.64
N MET A 291 -3.36 -8.94 -8.44
CA MET A 291 -2.67 -7.73 -7.99
C MET A 291 -1.89 -7.88 -6.69
N PRO A 292 -2.36 -8.62 -5.65
CA PRO A 292 -1.57 -8.89 -4.46
C PRO A 292 -0.22 -9.55 -4.72
N PHE A 293 -0.11 -10.46 -5.71
CA PHE A 293 1.17 -11.04 -6.11
C PHE A 293 2.10 -10.00 -6.73
N ILE A 294 1.57 -9.19 -7.65
CA ILE A 294 2.33 -8.14 -8.33
C ILE A 294 2.83 -7.08 -7.33
N LEU A 295 2.02 -6.76 -6.33
CA LEU A 295 2.35 -5.78 -5.30
C LEU A 295 3.20 -6.35 -4.16
N PHE A 296 3.27 -7.67 -3.97
CA PHE A 296 4.02 -8.26 -2.86
C PHE A 296 5.52 -7.91 -2.91
N PRO A 297 6.24 -8.07 -4.03
CA PRO A 297 7.65 -7.70 -4.11
C PRO A 297 7.90 -6.19 -3.95
N SER A 298 6.89 -5.34 -4.21
CA SER A 298 7.00 -3.89 -4.00
C SER A 298 7.25 -3.51 -2.53
N ALA A 299 7.07 -4.43 -1.58
CA ALA A 299 7.44 -4.22 -0.19
C ALA A 299 8.93 -3.85 -0.05
N ILE A 300 9.79 -4.47 -0.86
CA ILE A 300 11.24 -4.20 -0.86
C ILE A 300 11.52 -2.81 -1.43
N THR A 301 10.93 -2.47 -2.57
CA THR A 301 11.13 -1.16 -3.21
C THR A 301 10.51 -0.03 -2.40
N ASN A 302 9.38 -0.26 -1.72
CA ASN A 302 8.78 0.70 -0.80
C ASN A 302 9.64 0.94 0.44
N SER A 303 10.30 -0.10 0.97
CA SER A 303 11.26 0.05 2.07
C SER A 303 12.45 0.92 1.65
N MET A 304 12.96 0.73 0.43
CA MET A 304 13.96 1.62 -0.15
C MET A 304 13.43 3.05 -0.30
N SER A 305 12.21 3.23 -0.79
CA SER A 305 11.55 4.54 -0.95
C SER A 305 11.47 5.32 0.36
N VAL A 306 11.13 4.65 1.46
CA VAL A 306 11.08 5.27 2.80
C VAL A 306 12.45 5.78 3.26
N LEU A 307 13.53 5.06 2.92
CA LEU A 307 14.90 5.47 3.25
C LEU A 307 15.44 6.55 2.31
N LEU A 308 15.07 6.48 1.03
CA LEU A 308 15.53 7.41 0.00
C LEU A 308 15.00 8.83 0.20
N LEU A 309 13.75 8.98 0.58
CA LEU A 309 13.10 10.29 0.75
C LEU A 309 13.88 11.22 1.69
N PRO A 310 14.18 10.86 2.96
CA PRO A 310 14.95 11.72 3.85
C PRO A 310 16.42 11.85 3.43
N ALA A 311 17.02 10.80 2.87
CA ALA A 311 18.41 10.84 2.41
C ALA A 311 18.60 11.84 1.26
N VAL A 312 17.67 11.84 0.29
CA VAL A 312 17.66 12.79 -0.83
C VAL A 312 17.37 14.21 -0.35
N ALA A 313 16.41 14.40 0.56
CA ALA A 313 16.10 15.70 1.13
C ALA A 313 17.32 16.31 1.87
N GLN A 314 18.05 15.49 2.62
CA GLN A 314 19.29 15.91 3.28
C GLN A 314 20.39 16.24 2.24
N ALA A 315 20.58 15.40 1.22
CA ALA A 315 21.54 15.65 0.16
C ALA A 315 21.22 16.94 -0.60
N GLN A 316 19.94 17.21 -0.84
CA GLN A 316 19.45 18.44 -1.46
C GLN A 316 19.77 19.67 -0.61
N SER A 317 19.51 19.64 0.70
CA SER A 317 19.80 20.77 1.61
C SER A 317 21.29 21.07 1.74
N LEU A 318 22.15 20.05 1.54
CA LEU A 318 23.61 20.17 1.54
C LEU A 318 24.21 20.50 0.16
N GLY A 319 23.38 20.63 -0.88
CA GLY A 319 23.83 20.84 -2.26
C GLY A 319 24.63 19.67 -2.85
N ASN A 320 24.55 18.46 -2.25
CA ASN A 320 25.35 17.30 -2.63
C ASN A 320 24.72 16.53 -3.80
N ARG A 321 24.95 17.02 -5.01
CA ARG A 321 24.45 16.42 -6.27
C ARG A 321 24.94 14.99 -6.48
N ASN A 322 26.15 14.65 -6.04
CA ASN A 322 26.69 13.29 -6.21
C ASN A 322 25.90 12.25 -5.41
N GLN A 323 25.48 12.59 -4.19
CA GLN A 323 24.62 11.70 -3.40
C GLN A 323 23.24 11.52 -4.03
N ILE A 324 22.66 12.59 -4.59
CA ILE A 324 21.38 12.50 -5.30
C ILE A 324 21.52 11.61 -6.53
N THR A 325 22.56 11.82 -7.35
CA THR A 325 22.86 10.98 -8.52
C THR A 325 23.06 9.51 -8.15
N ALA A 326 23.79 9.24 -7.07
CA ALA A 326 23.99 7.87 -6.58
C ALA A 326 22.66 7.23 -6.13
N ALA A 327 21.81 7.98 -5.41
CA ALA A 327 20.50 7.52 -4.98
C ALA A 327 19.58 7.18 -6.18
N VAL A 328 19.53 8.05 -7.18
CA VAL A 328 18.76 7.83 -8.42
C VAL A 328 19.27 6.59 -9.16
N THR A 329 20.58 6.51 -9.42
CA THR A 329 21.18 5.37 -10.15
C THR A 329 20.97 4.05 -9.43
N MET A 330 21.09 4.04 -8.09
CA MET A 330 20.83 2.86 -7.26
C MET A 330 19.36 2.44 -7.34
N SER A 331 18.43 3.39 -7.23
CA SER A 331 16.99 3.13 -7.33
C SER A 331 16.60 2.55 -8.68
N LEU A 332 17.10 3.12 -9.78
CA LEU A 332 16.90 2.60 -11.13
C LEU A 332 17.36 1.14 -11.24
N ARG A 333 18.58 0.88 -10.80
CA ARG A 333 19.20 -0.45 -10.88
C ARG A 333 18.41 -1.50 -10.11
N TYR A 334 18.11 -1.24 -8.84
CA TYR A 334 17.42 -2.23 -8.00
C TYR A 334 15.96 -2.43 -8.40
N SER A 335 15.26 -1.35 -8.82
CA SER A 335 13.89 -1.48 -9.32
C SER A 335 13.82 -2.33 -10.58
N LEU A 336 14.78 -2.15 -11.51
CA LEU A 336 14.85 -2.96 -12.73
C LEU A 336 15.26 -4.40 -12.44
N TYR A 337 16.23 -4.64 -11.54
CA TYR A 337 16.64 -5.99 -11.14
C TYR A 337 15.47 -6.77 -10.54
N MET A 338 14.73 -6.13 -9.63
CA MET A 338 13.54 -6.72 -9.01
C MET A 338 12.42 -6.91 -10.04
N GLY A 339 12.22 -5.94 -10.93
CA GLY A 339 11.22 -6.04 -11.99
C GLY A 339 11.49 -7.19 -12.94
N ILE A 340 12.73 -7.36 -13.41
CA ILE A 340 13.14 -8.47 -14.29
C ILE A 340 12.98 -9.82 -13.57
N PHE A 341 13.36 -9.88 -12.30
CA PHE A 341 13.10 -11.06 -11.47
C PHE A 341 11.61 -11.42 -11.43
N CYS A 342 10.75 -10.44 -11.15
CA CYS A 342 9.30 -10.65 -11.10
C CYS A 342 8.71 -11.05 -12.46
N ILE A 343 9.16 -10.45 -13.56
CA ILE A 343 8.77 -10.88 -14.91
C ILE A 343 9.09 -12.37 -15.09
N GLY A 344 10.34 -12.78 -14.83
CA GLY A 344 10.74 -14.17 -14.97
C GLY A 344 9.89 -15.11 -14.12
N ILE A 345 9.79 -14.86 -12.80
CA ILE A 345 9.05 -15.71 -11.87
C ILE A 345 7.57 -15.79 -12.25
N PHE A 346 6.91 -14.66 -12.45
CA PHE A 346 5.47 -14.65 -12.67
C PHE A 346 5.08 -15.13 -14.08
N THR A 347 5.90 -14.89 -15.09
CA THR A 347 5.66 -15.47 -16.42
C THR A 347 5.82 -17.00 -16.40
N ARG A 348 6.81 -17.52 -15.67
CA ARG A 348 7.10 -18.98 -15.63
C ARG A 348 6.17 -19.73 -14.69
N PHE A 349 5.84 -19.16 -13.54
CA PHE A 349 5.10 -19.83 -12.47
C PHE A 349 3.72 -19.22 -12.20
N GLY A 350 3.29 -18.22 -12.98
CA GLY A 350 2.02 -17.52 -12.74
C GLY A 350 0.82 -18.46 -12.75
N ASN A 351 0.73 -19.35 -13.73
CA ASN A 351 -0.36 -20.34 -13.81
C ASN A 351 -0.31 -21.32 -12.63
N ASP A 352 0.87 -21.82 -12.28
CA ASP A 352 1.03 -22.70 -11.12
C ASP A 352 0.61 -22.01 -9.83
N LEU A 353 0.97 -20.73 -9.66
CA LEU A 353 0.57 -19.91 -8.51
C LEU A 353 -0.95 -19.67 -8.47
N GLY A 354 -1.57 -19.34 -9.62
CA GLY A 354 -3.02 -19.16 -9.71
C GLY A 354 -3.78 -20.41 -9.29
N MET A 355 -3.40 -21.55 -9.84
CA MET A 355 -4.02 -22.85 -9.55
C MET A 355 -3.74 -23.36 -8.14
N THR A 356 -2.50 -23.28 -7.66
CA THR A 356 -2.14 -23.84 -6.34
C THR A 356 -2.60 -22.97 -5.17
N VAL A 357 -2.59 -21.65 -5.34
CA VAL A 357 -2.96 -20.70 -4.28
C VAL A 357 -4.45 -20.40 -4.28
N PHE A 358 -5.01 -20.05 -5.44
CA PHE A 358 -6.40 -19.59 -5.54
C PHE A 358 -7.35 -20.63 -6.14
N ARG A 359 -6.84 -21.68 -6.80
CA ARG A 359 -7.60 -22.66 -7.58
C ARG A 359 -8.36 -21.98 -8.72
N ASP A 360 -7.73 -20.99 -9.34
CA ASP A 360 -8.31 -20.17 -10.39
C ASP A 360 -7.28 -19.97 -11.52
N GLU A 361 -7.64 -20.41 -12.73
CA GLU A 361 -6.78 -20.32 -13.91
C GLU A 361 -6.62 -18.87 -14.39
N ASN A 362 -7.70 -18.08 -14.33
CA ASN A 362 -7.66 -16.67 -14.71
C ASN A 362 -6.71 -15.86 -13.81
N ALA A 363 -6.66 -16.19 -12.51
CA ALA A 363 -5.70 -15.59 -11.60
C ALA A 363 -4.27 -15.85 -12.06
N GLY A 364 -3.96 -17.06 -12.48
CA GLY A 364 -2.66 -17.43 -13.02
C GLY A 364 -2.32 -16.65 -14.29
N HIS A 365 -3.24 -16.58 -15.23
CA HIS A 365 -3.09 -15.82 -16.47
C HIS A 365 -2.86 -14.33 -16.20
N PHE A 366 -3.61 -13.73 -15.27
CA PHE A 366 -3.42 -12.33 -14.91
C PHE A 366 -2.09 -12.10 -14.20
N ILE A 367 -1.64 -13.00 -13.31
CA ILE A 367 -0.32 -12.91 -12.67
C ILE A 367 0.78 -12.90 -13.74
N ALA A 368 0.73 -13.82 -14.72
CA ALA A 368 1.71 -13.90 -15.78
C ALA A 368 1.71 -12.64 -16.67
N THR A 369 0.53 -12.16 -17.07
CA THR A 369 0.39 -10.99 -17.95
C THR A 369 0.81 -9.70 -17.22
N LEU A 370 0.36 -9.49 -15.98
CA LEU A 370 0.70 -8.31 -15.19
C LEU A 370 2.15 -8.29 -14.71
N SER A 371 2.91 -9.38 -14.86
CA SER A 371 4.33 -9.41 -14.51
C SER A 371 5.14 -8.32 -15.22
N TRP A 372 4.76 -7.96 -16.43
CA TRP A 372 5.38 -6.90 -17.23
C TRP A 372 5.19 -5.50 -16.64
N LEU A 373 4.22 -5.33 -15.75
CA LEU A 373 3.99 -4.11 -14.99
C LEU A 373 5.06 -3.86 -13.92
N CYS A 374 5.64 -4.94 -13.35
CA CYS A 374 6.52 -4.88 -12.19
C CYS A 374 7.69 -3.90 -12.30
N PRO A 375 8.50 -3.90 -13.38
CA PRO A 375 9.63 -2.97 -13.50
C PRO A 375 9.21 -1.50 -13.41
N PHE A 376 8.12 -1.16 -14.09
CA PHE A 376 7.63 0.21 -14.17
C PHE A 376 6.97 0.65 -12.85
N LEU A 377 6.20 -0.22 -12.23
CA LEU A 377 5.58 0.00 -10.92
C LEU A 377 6.65 0.23 -9.83
N TYR A 378 7.71 -0.57 -9.81
CA TYR A 378 8.78 -0.42 -8.82
C TYR A 378 9.62 0.81 -9.10
N LEU A 379 9.83 1.13 -10.35
CA LEU A 379 10.53 2.32 -10.79
C LEU A 379 9.75 3.59 -10.45
N SER A 380 8.46 3.66 -10.78
CA SER A 380 7.61 4.82 -10.50
C SER A 380 7.52 5.10 -9.00
N SER A 381 7.41 4.05 -8.17
CA SER A 381 7.39 4.17 -6.71
C SER A 381 8.68 4.77 -6.15
N THR A 382 9.85 4.27 -6.56
CA THR A 382 11.15 4.75 -6.04
C THR A 382 11.51 6.13 -6.56
N THR A 383 11.29 6.40 -7.85
CA THR A 383 11.56 7.71 -8.46
C THR A 383 10.61 8.80 -7.95
N GLY A 384 9.35 8.46 -7.72
CA GLY A 384 8.37 9.35 -7.07
C GLY A 384 8.81 9.74 -5.66
N SER A 385 9.36 8.81 -4.87
CA SER A 385 9.91 9.10 -3.54
C SER A 385 11.12 10.03 -3.60
N ILE A 386 12.00 9.87 -4.59
CA ILE A 386 13.13 10.77 -4.81
C ILE A 386 12.63 12.18 -5.19
N LEU A 387 11.67 12.30 -6.12
CA LEU A 387 11.06 13.58 -6.48
C LEU A 387 10.43 14.28 -5.27
N ASN A 388 9.73 13.53 -4.43
CA ASN A 388 9.18 14.05 -3.18
C ASN A 388 10.26 14.50 -2.20
N GLY A 389 11.38 13.78 -2.12
CA GLY A 389 12.57 14.17 -1.35
C GLY A 389 13.23 15.45 -1.87
N LEU A 390 13.18 15.69 -3.18
CA LEU A 390 13.62 16.93 -3.83
C LEU A 390 12.61 18.10 -3.69
N GLY A 391 11.51 17.90 -2.95
CA GLY A 391 10.48 18.92 -2.77
C GLY A 391 9.49 19.06 -3.93
N LYS A 392 9.59 18.21 -4.96
CA LYS A 392 8.73 18.26 -6.17
C LYS A 392 7.39 17.52 -6.00
N THR A 393 6.75 17.66 -4.82
CA THR A 393 5.51 16.93 -4.48
C THR A 393 4.32 17.31 -5.36
N GLY A 394 4.22 18.60 -5.77
CA GLY A 394 3.18 19.05 -6.72
C GLY A 394 3.35 18.43 -8.10
N THR A 395 4.59 18.29 -8.57
CA THR A 395 4.91 17.62 -9.84
C THR A 395 4.51 16.15 -9.81
N THR A 396 4.90 15.42 -8.75
CA THR A 396 4.51 14.01 -8.60
C THR A 396 3.00 13.82 -8.50
N PHE A 397 2.30 14.74 -7.83
CA PHE A 397 0.83 14.72 -7.78
C PHE A 397 0.21 14.83 -9.18
N LEU A 398 0.61 15.84 -9.97
CA LEU A 398 0.09 16.03 -11.33
C LEU A 398 0.41 14.83 -12.24
N GLN A 399 1.60 14.26 -12.12
CA GLN A 399 2.02 13.11 -12.88
C GLN A 399 1.20 11.85 -12.53
N ASN A 400 0.90 11.64 -11.25
CA ASN A 400 0.01 10.54 -10.82
C ASN A 400 -1.42 10.76 -11.34
N VAL A 401 -1.95 11.98 -11.29
CA VAL A 401 -3.27 12.31 -11.86
C VAL A 401 -3.29 12.02 -13.36
N ALA A 402 -2.28 12.45 -14.12
CA ALA A 402 -2.18 12.20 -15.55
C ALA A 402 -2.12 10.69 -15.88
N SER A 403 -1.35 9.92 -15.12
CA SER A 403 -1.28 8.47 -15.27
C SER A 403 -2.63 7.78 -15.01
N LEU A 404 -3.34 8.18 -13.94
CA LEU A 404 -4.66 7.66 -13.63
C LEU A 404 -5.70 8.02 -14.69
N LEU A 405 -5.67 9.27 -15.23
CA LEU A 405 -6.54 9.69 -16.31
C LEU A 405 -6.28 8.90 -17.61
N LEU A 406 -5.01 8.64 -17.93
CA LEU A 406 -4.64 7.78 -19.05
C LEU A 406 -5.25 6.39 -18.89
N ARG A 407 -5.12 5.78 -17.70
CA ARG A 407 -5.68 4.46 -17.41
C ARG A 407 -7.20 4.46 -17.46
N LEU A 408 -7.86 5.49 -16.91
CA LEU A 408 -9.31 5.67 -17.02
C LEU A 408 -9.77 5.77 -18.49
N GLY A 409 -8.97 6.37 -19.37
CA GLY A 409 -9.23 6.39 -20.82
C GLY A 409 -9.30 4.97 -21.40
N PHE A 410 -8.35 4.10 -21.05
CA PHE A 410 -8.39 2.68 -21.47
C PHE A 410 -9.60 1.95 -20.88
N VAL A 411 -9.94 2.21 -19.62
CA VAL A 411 -11.11 1.62 -18.98
C VAL A 411 -12.40 2.05 -19.69
N PHE A 412 -12.56 3.35 -19.93
CA PHE A 412 -13.81 3.89 -20.46
C PHE A 412 -14.04 3.55 -21.94
N PHE A 413 -13.01 3.68 -22.77
CA PHE A 413 -13.10 3.50 -24.23
C PHE A 413 -12.64 2.13 -24.70
N GLY A 414 -11.66 1.53 -24.01
CA GLY A 414 -11.03 0.28 -24.42
C GLY A 414 -11.80 -0.96 -23.98
N ILE A 415 -12.24 -1.03 -22.71
CA ILE A 415 -12.91 -2.23 -22.19
C ILE A 415 -14.15 -2.60 -22.99
N PRO A 416 -15.05 -1.68 -23.39
CA PRO A 416 -16.23 -2.06 -24.18
C PRO A 416 -15.91 -2.69 -25.55
N ARG A 417 -14.70 -2.52 -26.07
CA ARG A 417 -14.27 -3.04 -27.37
C ARG A 417 -13.39 -4.28 -27.28
N PHE A 418 -12.51 -4.32 -26.28
CA PHE A 418 -11.45 -5.33 -26.16
C PHE A 418 -11.52 -6.11 -24.84
N GLY A 419 -12.56 -5.89 -24.03
CA GLY A 419 -12.73 -6.56 -22.75
C GLY A 419 -11.59 -6.27 -21.77
N ILE A 420 -11.27 -7.26 -20.94
CA ILE A 420 -10.26 -7.15 -19.87
C ILE A 420 -8.84 -6.86 -20.42
N ALA A 421 -8.54 -7.26 -21.66
CA ALA A 421 -7.25 -7.00 -22.28
C ALA A 421 -6.93 -5.50 -22.37
N ALA A 422 -7.96 -4.65 -22.66
CA ALA A 422 -7.78 -3.21 -22.68
C ALA A 422 -7.37 -2.65 -21.32
N LEU A 423 -7.90 -3.20 -20.21
CA LEU A 423 -7.51 -2.80 -18.86
C LEU A 423 -6.04 -3.18 -18.58
N LEU A 424 -5.63 -4.41 -18.91
CA LEU A 424 -4.26 -4.87 -18.71
C LEU A 424 -3.26 -3.99 -19.48
N TRP A 425 -3.56 -3.66 -20.74
CA TRP A 425 -2.78 -2.71 -21.53
C TRP A 425 -2.82 -1.29 -20.96
N GLY A 426 -3.97 -0.85 -20.47
CA GLY A 426 -4.12 0.46 -19.82
C GLY A 426 -3.29 0.60 -18.55
N MET A 427 -3.25 -0.46 -17.73
CA MET A 427 -2.39 -0.51 -16.54
C MET A 427 -0.91 -0.44 -16.93
N LEU A 428 -0.49 -1.23 -17.91
CA LEU A 428 0.89 -1.22 -18.39
C LEU A 428 1.27 0.15 -18.99
N ALA A 429 0.44 0.69 -19.86
CA ALA A 429 0.69 1.98 -20.52
C ALA A 429 0.76 3.14 -19.48
N SER A 430 -0.13 3.16 -18.50
CA SER A 430 -0.14 4.19 -17.46
C SER A 430 1.08 4.13 -16.55
N GLU A 431 1.58 2.94 -16.20
CA GLU A 431 2.77 2.80 -15.38
C GLU A 431 4.06 3.07 -16.17
N ILE A 432 4.14 2.69 -17.44
CA ILE A 432 5.23 3.09 -18.34
C ILE A 432 5.27 4.61 -18.46
N PHE A 433 4.12 5.24 -18.72
CA PHE A 433 4.01 6.69 -18.80
C PHE A 433 4.46 7.36 -17.49
N LEU A 434 4.00 6.88 -16.34
CA LEU A 434 4.38 7.42 -15.04
C LEU A 434 5.87 7.28 -14.76
N ALA A 435 6.45 6.11 -14.99
CA ALA A 435 7.87 5.88 -14.81
C ALA A 435 8.71 6.81 -15.71
N PHE A 436 8.31 6.97 -16.96
CA PHE A 436 9.02 7.80 -17.93
C PHE A 436 8.96 9.29 -17.58
N ILE A 437 7.80 9.82 -17.22
CA ILE A 437 7.63 11.25 -16.85
C ILE A 437 8.31 11.57 -15.50
N HIS A 438 8.38 10.61 -14.56
CA HIS A 438 9.21 10.73 -13.36
C HIS A 438 10.70 10.82 -13.71
N LEU A 439 11.19 9.98 -14.64
CA LEU A 439 12.59 10.02 -15.09
C LEU A 439 12.94 11.32 -15.79
N ILE A 440 12.06 11.85 -16.65
CA ILE A 440 12.25 13.18 -17.29
C ILE A 440 12.35 14.26 -16.20
N SER A 441 11.48 14.23 -15.19
CA SER A 441 11.51 15.21 -14.11
C SER A 441 12.77 15.11 -13.24
N LEU A 442 13.33 13.90 -13.10
CA LEU A 442 14.59 13.66 -12.39
C LEU A 442 15.81 14.10 -13.21
N SER A 443 15.81 13.92 -14.53
CA SER A 443 16.93 14.30 -15.40
C SER A 443 17.27 15.80 -15.34
N GLY A 444 16.24 16.63 -15.10
CA GLY A 444 16.42 18.07 -14.84
C GLY A 444 17.01 18.40 -13.47
N SER A 445 17.10 17.45 -12.53
CA SER A 445 17.54 17.70 -11.15
C SER A 445 18.81 16.93 -10.77
N ALA A 446 19.08 15.81 -11.41
CA ALA A 446 20.23 14.94 -11.16
C ALA A 446 20.67 14.26 -12.46
N SER A 447 21.97 14.28 -12.72
CA SER A 447 22.53 13.44 -13.76
C SER A 447 22.51 11.99 -13.27
N PHE A 448 21.99 11.05 -14.05
CA PHE A 448 22.11 9.63 -13.76
C PHE A 448 22.74 8.90 -14.94
N GLN A 449 23.54 7.89 -14.62
CA GLN A 449 24.19 7.09 -15.66
C GLN A 449 23.25 5.96 -16.06
N TRP A 450 22.69 6.06 -17.27
CA TRP A 450 21.93 5.01 -17.88
C TRP A 450 22.87 4.04 -18.61
N ASN A 451 22.83 2.78 -18.23
CA ASN A 451 23.55 1.72 -18.92
C ASN A 451 22.61 0.52 -19.11
N ALA A 452 21.99 0.45 -20.29
CA ALA A 452 21.02 -0.59 -20.64
C ALA A 452 21.59 -2.02 -20.50
N TRP A 453 22.88 -2.20 -20.81
CA TRP A 453 23.53 -3.50 -20.64
C TRP A 453 23.54 -3.93 -19.17
N SER A 454 24.03 -3.09 -18.27
CA SER A 454 24.16 -3.43 -16.85
C SER A 454 22.84 -3.45 -16.10
N MET A 455 21.85 -2.68 -16.55
CA MET A 455 20.57 -2.51 -15.84
C MET A 455 19.46 -3.43 -16.38
N ILE A 456 19.51 -3.85 -17.65
CA ILE A 456 18.47 -4.63 -18.28
C ILE A 456 19.03 -5.93 -18.90
N ALA A 457 19.93 -5.85 -19.89
CA ALA A 457 20.35 -7.02 -20.65
C ALA A 457 21.07 -8.07 -19.79
N LYS A 458 21.99 -7.63 -18.94
CA LYS A 458 22.72 -8.51 -18.04
C LYS A 458 21.81 -9.20 -17.02
N PRO A 459 20.93 -8.51 -16.23
CA PRO A 459 19.98 -9.17 -15.35
C PRO A 459 19.03 -10.12 -16.07
N ALA A 460 18.57 -9.76 -17.28
CA ALA A 460 17.72 -10.65 -18.08
C ALA A 460 18.48 -11.94 -18.48
N ALA A 461 19.72 -11.83 -18.92
CA ALA A 461 20.56 -12.99 -19.22
C ALA A 461 20.81 -13.86 -17.98
N LEU A 462 21.06 -13.25 -16.81
CA LEU A 462 21.23 -13.98 -15.55
C LEU A 462 19.95 -14.68 -15.11
N MET A 463 18.78 -14.12 -15.42
CA MET A 463 17.49 -14.76 -15.16
C MET A 463 17.27 -15.99 -16.05
N VAL A 464 17.64 -15.90 -17.33
CA VAL A 464 17.62 -17.05 -18.25
C VAL A 464 18.58 -18.15 -17.77
N LEU A 465 19.78 -17.80 -17.32
CA LEU A 465 20.73 -18.75 -16.72
C LEU A 465 20.18 -19.41 -15.47
N ALA A 466 19.51 -18.64 -14.60
CA ALA A 466 18.88 -19.19 -13.39
C ALA A 466 17.80 -20.24 -13.74
N PHE A 467 17.01 -20.01 -14.79
CA PHE A 467 16.06 -21.00 -15.31
C PHE A 467 16.76 -22.21 -15.94
N GLY A 468 17.88 -22.00 -16.64
CA GLY A 468 18.69 -23.10 -17.16
C GLY A 468 19.16 -24.04 -16.05
N ILE A 469 19.66 -23.47 -14.96
CA ILE A 469 20.07 -24.25 -13.78
C ILE A 469 18.87 -24.95 -13.12
N LEU A 470 17.75 -24.25 -12.95
CA LEU A 470 16.55 -24.90 -12.42
C LEU A 470 16.14 -26.10 -13.27
N ASN A 471 16.10 -25.97 -14.59
CA ASN A 471 15.75 -27.06 -15.49
C ASN A 471 16.76 -28.20 -15.41
N ALA A 472 18.07 -27.90 -15.30
CA ALA A 472 19.11 -28.90 -15.09
C ALA A 472 18.93 -29.64 -13.74
N ILE A 473 18.58 -28.95 -12.67
CA ILE A 473 18.26 -29.56 -11.38
C ILE A 473 17.04 -30.48 -11.51
N LEU A 474 15.99 -30.02 -12.18
CA LEU A 474 14.76 -30.78 -12.35
C LEU A 474 14.92 -32.02 -13.26
N SER A 475 15.94 -32.07 -14.11
CA SER A 475 16.27 -33.25 -14.92
C SER A 475 16.96 -34.36 -14.13
N ILE A 476 17.42 -34.10 -12.89
CA ILE A 476 18.03 -35.09 -12.02
C ILE A 476 16.94 -36.00 -11.43
N PRO A 477 17.07 -37.35 -11.46
CA PRO A 477 16.05 -38.26 -10.95
C PRO A 477 15.65 -38.01 -9.49
N ALA A 478 16.58 -37.54 -8.65
CA ALA A 478 16.31 -37.17 -7.27
C ALA A 478 15.34 -35.98 -7.14
N ALA A 479 15.28 -35.10 -8.13
CA ALA A 479 14.36 -33.96 -8.13
C ALA A 479 12.89 -34.36 -8.38
N ALA A 480 12.61 -35.58 -8.84
CA ALA A 480 11.26 -36.13 -8.90
C ALA A 480 10.58 -36.20 -7.50
N ALA A 481 11.38 -36.12 -6.42
CA ALA A 481 10.82 -35.94 -5.07
C ALA A 481 10.07 -34.60 -4.91
N LEU A 482 10.39 -33.56 -5.68
CA LEU A 482 9.69 -32.28 -5.66
C LEU A 482 8.27 -32.40 -6.21
N ASP A 483 8.02 -33.30 -7.16
CA ASP A 483 6.71 -33.53 -7.74
C ASP A 483 5.80 -34.35 -6.81
N ARG A 484 6.37 -35.01 -5.80
CA ARG A 484 5.63 -35.71 -4.71
C ARG A 484 5.19 -34.75 -3.60
N LEU A 485 5.75 -33.54 -3.55
CA LEU A 485 5.35 -32.52 -2.58
C LEU A 485 3.97 -31.95 -2.94
N HIS A 486 3.33 -31.36 -1.93
CA HIS A 486 2.13 -30.57 -2.21
C HIS A 486 2.43 -29.53 -3.29
N PRO A 487 1.58 -29.35 -4.33
CA PRO A 487 1.88 -28.51 -5.50
C PRO A 487 2.36 -27.09 -5.16
N PHE A 488 1.76 -26.47 -4.12
CA PHE A 488 2.20 -25.16 -3.63
C PHE A 488 3.65 -25.18 -3.10
N VAL A 489 4.02 -26.21 -2.35
CA VAL A 489 5.38 -26.34 -1.78
C VAL A 489 6.39 -26.59 -2.90
N GLY A 490 6.06 -27.44 -3.87
CA GLY A 490 6.88 -27.70 -5.04
C GLY A 490 7.15 -26.41 -5.84
N THR A 491 6.11 -25.64 -6.13
CA THR A 491 6.23 -24.34 -6.82
C THR A 491 7.07 -23.35 -6.00
N ALA A 492 6.83 -23.25 -4.68
CA ALA A 492 7.58 -22.35 -3.81
C ALA A 492 9.07 -22.71 -3.76
N VAL A 493 9.42 -24.00 -3.72
CA VAL A 493 10.83 -24.46 -3.77
C VAL A 493 11.47 -24.11 -5.12
N LYS A 494 10.80 -24.35 -6.25
CA LYS A 494 11.28 -23.99 -7.59
C LYS A 494 11.53 -22.47 -7.70
N ILE A 495 10.63 -21.64 -7.19
CA ILE A 495 10.80 -20.18 -7.09
C ILE A 495 12.00 -19.82 -6.20
N GLY A 496 12.14 -20.47 -5.03
CA GLY A 496 13.25 -20.25 -4.10
C GLY A 496 14.61 -20.55 -4.71
N ILE A 497 14.74 -21.68 -5.41
CA ILE A 497 15.96 -22.05 -6.14
C ILE A 497 16.30 -20.99 -7.19
N THR A 498 15.31 -20.59 -8.00
CA THR A 498 15.51 -19.56 -9.03
C THR A 498 15.95 -18.23 -8.41
N ALA A 499 15.33 -17.82 -7.29
CA ALA A 499 15.68 -16.61 -6.58
C ALA A 499 17.11 -16.63 -6.04
N LEU A 500 17.53 -17.76 -5.46
CA LEU A 500 18.91 -17.95 -4.94
C LEU A 500 19.93 -17.93 -6.08
N CYS A 501 19.66 -18.60 -7.20
CA CYS A 501 20.53 -18.58 -8.38
C CYS A 501 20.66 -17.16 -8.96
N TYR A 502 19.54 -16.49 -9.20
CA TYR A 502 19.52 -15.13 -9.73
C TYR A 502 20.24 -14.14 -8.81
N GLY A 503 19.91 -14.15 -7.51
CA GLY A 503 20.55 -13.30 -6.51
C GLY A 503 22.05 -13.56 -6.39
N GLY A 504 22.44 -14.86 -6.35
CA GLY A 504 23.84 -15.27 -6.34
C GLY A 504 24.60 -14.78 -7.57
N PHE A 505 24.02 -14.91 -8.76
CA PHE A 505 24.63 -14.38 -9.99
C PHE A 505 24.76 -12.87 -9.97
N LEU A 506 23.74 -12.15 -9.52
CA LEU A 506 23.84 -10.70 -9.38
C LEU A 506 24.99 -10.28 -8.46
N LEU A 507 25.21 -11.00 -7.36
CA LEU A 507 26.31 -10.74 -6.43
C LEU A 507 27.68 -11.07 -7.05
N LEU A 508 27.82 -12.24 -7.68
CA LEU A 508 29.06 -12.70 -8.31
C LEU A 508 29.49 -11.80 -9.48
N PHE A 509 28.53 -11.39 -10.28
CA PHE A 509 28.80 -10.54 -11.45
C PHE A 509 28.66 -9.04 -11.18
N HIS A 510 28.41 -8.65 -9.91
CA HIS A 510 28.44 -7.25 -9.51
C HIS A 510 29.89 -6.78 -9.43
N ARG A 511 30.48 -6.38 -10.57
CA ARG A 511 31.73 -5.61 -10.54
C ARG A 511 31.40 -4.19 -10.03
N PRO A 512 31.91 -3.75 -8.88
CA PRO A 512 31.83 -2.34 -8.52
C PRO A 512 32.48 -1.57 -9.66
N SER A 513 31.75 -0.66 -10.29
CA SER A 513 32.32 0.23 -11.33
C SER A 513 33.46 0.98 -10.68
N GLY A 514 34.67 0.82 -11.27
CA GLY A 514 35.96 1.11 -10.71
C GLY A 514 36.04 2.34 -9.81
N ARG A 515 36.68 2.15 -8.66
CA ARG A 515 37.53 3.19 -8.12
C ARG A 515 38.50 3.60 -9.24
N LYS A 516 38.18 4.68 -9.95
CA LYS A 516 39.24 5.48 -10.57
C LYS A 516 40.08 5.93 -9.39
N LYS A 517 41.29 5.33 -9.28
CA LYS A 517 42.36 5.88 -8.46
C LYS A 517 42.55 7.30 -8.96
N ALA A 518 42.28 8.27 -8.11
CA ALA A 518 42.80 9.61 -8.24
C ALA A 518 44.23 9.64 -7.69
#